data_773a972ce547f49c3edd7690c6220ab2
#
_entry.id   773a972ce547f49c3edd7690c6220ab2
#
_cell.length_a   1.000
_cell.length_b   1.000
_cell.length_c   1.000
_cell.angle_alpha   90.00
_cell.angle_beta   90.00
_cell.angle_gamma   90.00
#
_symmetry.space_group_name_H-M   'P 1'
#
loop_
_entity.id
_entity.type
_entity.pdbx_description
1 polymer ?
#
loop_
_entity_poly.entity_id
_entity_poly.type
_entity_poly.pdbx_seq_one_letter_code
_entity_poly.pdbx_strand_id
1 'polypeptide(L)'
;AAEKTADEPFFVLLGDVIVPDNNICPRMLEVSRAHGGASVIAVLPVPDEQVHRFGIIDGAPVEGEDGVWKVNSLVEKPALEDAPSNLSVFGRYLLSARVMELLADAKPTVGGEIQLTDALDAVLAEEEMYAVVISDEDGFDTGTVETWLDTNNKLYARKNG
;
A
#
# COMPACT_ATOMS: atom_id res chain seq x y z
N ALA A 1 -0.02 -14.04 -13.51
CA ALA A 1 -0.62 -12.70 -13.39
C ALA A 1 -0.36 -11.89 -14.67
N ALA A 2 0.89 -11.72 -15.12
CA ALA A 2 1.28 -10.88 -16.27
C ALA A 2 0.43 -11.11 -17.54
N GLU A 3 0.16 -12.37 -17.90
CA GLU A 3 -0.70 -12.71 -19.06
C GLU A 3 -2.16 -12.23 -18.92
N LYS A 4 -2.59 -11.92 -17.69
CA LYS A 4 -3.96 -11.48 -17.39
C LYS A 4 -4.10 -9.96 -17.30
N THR A 5 -3.03 -9.28 -16.88
CA THR A 5 -3.00 -7.83 -16.76
C THR A 5 -2.64 -7.16 -18.09
N ALA A 6 -1.94 -7.86 -18.98
CA ALA A 6 -1.42 -7.31 -20.23
C ALA A 6 -0.73 -5.95 -20.00
N ASP A 7 -1.05 -4.94 -20.80
CA ASP A 7 -0.50 -3.58 -20.68
C ASP A 7 -1.46 -2.62 -19.93
N GLU A 8 -2.40 -3.16 -19.15
CA GLU A 8 -3.39 -2.34 -18.44
C GLU A 8 -3.04 -2.20 -16.95
N PRO A 9 -3.37 -1.06 -16.32
CA PRO A 9 -3.32 -0.93 -14.87
C PRO A 9 -4.21 -1.96 -14.18
N PHE A 10 -3.77 -2.47 -13.05
CA PHE A 10 -4.48 -3.53 -12.32
C PHE A 10 -4.46 -3.29 -10.81
N PHE A 11 -5.48 -3.82 -10.14
CA PHE A 11 -5.51 -3.84 -8.68
C PHE A 11 -4.84 -5.09 -8.12
N VAL A 12 -4.07 -4.91 -7.04
CA VAL A 12 -3.63 -5.98 -6.15
C VAL A 12 -4.30 -5.76 -4.79
N LEU A 13 -5.01 -6.77 -4.31
CA LEU A 13 -5.72 -6.75 -3.04
C LEU A 13 -5.23 -7.94 -2.22
N LEU A 14 -4.47 -7.67 -1.15
CA LEU A 14 -4.01 -8.72 -0.25
C LEU A 14 -5.19 -9.28 0.54
N GLY A 15 -5.26 -10.61 0.67
CA GLY A 15 -6.40 -11.31 1.25
C GLY A 15 -6.50 -11.24 2.78
N ASP A 16 -5.42 -10.85 3.44
CA ASP A 16 -5.29 -10.67 4.88
C ASP A 16 -5.51 -9.23 5.37
N VAL A 17 -5.90 -8.35 4.44
CA VAL A 17 -6.24 -6.95 4.75
C VAL A 17 -7.72 -6.70 4.47
N ILE A 18 -8.41 -6.09 5.42
CA ILE A 18 -9.84 -5.76 5.32
C ILE A 18 -10.02 -4.24 5.37
N VAL A 19 -10.75 -3.71 4.40
CA VAL A 19 -11.26 -2.33 4.37
C VAL A 19 -12.78 -2.43 4.23
N PRO A 20 -13.56 -2.29 5.33
CA PRO A 20 -14.97 -2.68 5.37
C PRO A 20 -15.85 -1.96 4.35
N ASP A 21 -15.67 -0.66 4.19
CA ASP A 21 -16.56 0.15 3.37
C ASP A 21 -16.17 0.18 1.88
N ASN A 22 -15.11 -0.53 1.51
CA ASN A 22 -14.62 -0.73 0.14
C ASN A 22 -14.50 0.54 -0.73
N ASN A 23 -14.50 1.72 -0.10
CA ASN A 23 -14.41 3.00 -0.80
C ASN A 23 -13.00 3.36 -1.25
N ILE A 24 -12.00 2.60 -0.83
CA ILE A 24 -10.61 2.91 -1.13
C ILE A 24 -10.27 2.69 -2.61
N CYS A 25 -10.74 1.61 -3.24
CA CYS A 25 -10.43 1.33 -4.65
C CYS A 25 -10.99 2.39 -5.61
N PRO A 26 -12.26 2.84 -5.49
CA PRO A 26 -12.76 3.98 -6.27
C PRO A 26 -11.92 5.24 -6.04
N ARG A 27 -11.56 5.55 -4.79
CA ARG A 27 -10.72 6.71 -4.46
C ARG A 27 -9.33 6.62 -5.09
N MET A 28 -8.69 5.45 -5.03
CA MET A 28 -7.41 5.20 -5.69
C MET A 28 -7.51 5.41 -7.21
N LEU A 29 -8.60 4.96 -7.83
CA LEU A 29 -8.82 5.14 -9.26
C LEU A 29 -9.04 6.61 -9.63
N GLU A 30 -9.74 7.38 -8.80
CA GLU A 30 -9.91 8.83 -8.97
C GLU A 30 -8.55 9.55 -8.92
N VAL A 31 -7.73 9.25 -7.90
CA VAL A 31 -6.37 9.81 -7.75
C VAL A 31 -5.50 9.43 -8.96
N SER A 32 -5.47 8.17 -9.35
CA SER A 32 -4.72 7.73 -10.53
C SER A 32 -5.12 8.51 -11.79
N ARG A 33 -6.42 8.68 -12.05
CA ARG A 33 -6.91 9.43 -13.20
C ARG A 33 -6.56 10.92 -13.15
N ALA A 34 -6.62 11.52 -11.96
CA ALA A 34 -6.23 12.93 -11.75
C ALA A 34 -4.74 13.16 -12.04
N HIS A 35 -3.91 12.13 -11.81
CA HIS A 35 -2.47 12.17 -11.98
C HIS A 35 -1.99 11.34 -13.18
N GLY A 36 -2.70 11.40 -14.31
CA GLY A 36 -2.25 10.87 -15.59
C GLY A 36 -2.17 9.33 -15.69
N GLY A 37 -2.86 8.60 -14.82
CA GLY A 37 -2.84 7.14 -14.77
C GLY A 37 -1.73 6.57 -13.87
N ALA A 38 -1.15 7.40 -12.99
CA ALA A 38 -0.10 7.00 -12.06
C ALA A 38 -0.53 5.82 -11.16
N SER A 39 0.44 5.02 -10.74
CA SER A 39 0.23 4.00 -9.71
C SER A 39 -0.21 4.64 -8.39
N VAL A 40 -1.11 3.98 -7.68
CA VAL A 40 -1.61 4.45 -6.37
C VAL A 40 -1.59 3.31 -5.38
N ILE A 41 -1.09 3.58 -4.18
CA ILE A 41 -1.07 2.63 -3.07
C ILE A 41 -1.89 3.16 -1.90
N ALA A 42 -2.51 2.27 -1.15
CA ALA A 42 -3.13 2.65 0.11
C ALA A 42 -2.09 2.61 1.23
N VAL A 43 -2.12 3.58 2.13
CA VAL A 43 -1.25 3.64 3.30
C VAL A 43 -2.05 3.89 4.57
N LEU A 44 -1.56 3.36 5.68
CA LEU A 44 -2.15 3.48 7.01
C LEU A 44 -1.09 4.02 7.98
N PRO A 45 -1.39 5.09 8.76
CA PRO A 45 -0.52 5.49 9.85
C PRO A 45 -0.41 4.37 10.89
N VAL A 46 0.81 4.01 11.27
CA VAL A 46 1.06 3.01 12.31
C VAL A 46 1.84 3.63 13.46
N PRO A 47 1.75 3.08 14.69
CA PRO A 47 2.64 3.47 15.78
C PRO A 47 4.11 3.27 15.39
N ASP A 48 4.98 4.19 15.81
CA ASP A 48 6.40 4.20 15.45
C ASP A 48 7.11 2.88 15.76
N GLU A 49 6.74 2.24 16.86
CA GLU A 49 7.27 0.92 17.25
C GLU A 49 6.89 -0.23 16.32
N GLN A 50 5.96 -0.01 15.40
CA GLN A 50 5.48 -1.02 14.44
C GLN A 50 6.04 -0.85 13.02
N VAL A 51 6.72 0.26 12.71
CA VAL A 51 7.22 0.55 11.35
C VAL A 51 8.09 -0.59 10.79
N HIS A 52 8.86 -1.26 11.64
CA HIS A 52 9.73 -2.38 11.28
C HIS A 52 8.99 -3.62 10.73
N ARG A 53 7.66 -3.63 10.74
CA ARG A 53 6.83 -4.74 10.24
C ARG A 53 6.35 -4.54 8.81
N PHE A 54 6.43 -3.34 8.28
CA PHE A 54 5.77 -2.92 7.03
C PHE A 54 6.73 -2.23 6.07
N GLY A 55 6.35 -2.18 4.80
CA GLY A 55 6.92 -1.20 3.88
C GLY A 55 6.46 0.20 4.26
N ILE A 56 7.38 1.15 4.38
CA ILE A 56 7.11 2.54 4.79
C ILE A 56 7.40 3.46 3.62
N ILE A 57 6.51 4.41 3.36
CA ILE A 57 6.72 5.42 2.32
C ILE A 57 7.48 6.64 2.86
N ASP A 58 8.35 7.23 2.00
CA ASP A 58 8.69 8.65 2.05
C ASP A 58 7.81 9.38 1.04
N GLY A 59 7.37 10.59 1.38
CA GLY A 59 6.51 11.36 0.50
C GLY A 59 6.10 12.69 1.09
N ALA A 60 5.31 13.43 0.31
CA ALA A 60 4.76 14.72 0.72
C ALA A 60 3.26 14.79 0.39
N PRO A 61 2.45 15.46 1.24
CA PRO A 61 1.04 15.66 0.95
C PRO A 61 0.86 16.49 -0.34
N VAL A 62 -0.14 16.11 -1.14
CA VAL A 62 -0.51 16.85 -2.34
C VAL A 62 -1.39 18.02 -1.94
N GLU A 63 -1.03 19.24 -2.34
CA GLU A 63 -1.78 20.46 -2.00
C GLU A 63 -3.20 20.42 -2.60
N GLY A 64 -4.20 20.61 -1.75
CA GLY A 64 -5.61 20.62 -2.15
C GLY A 64 -6.26 19.24 -2.28
N GLU A 65 -5.53 18.16 -2.03
CA GLU A 65 -6.03 16.77 -2.09
C GLU A 65 -5.94 16.10 -0.72
N ASP A 66 -7.05 16.10 0.01
CA ASP A 66 -7.08 15.52 1.36
C ASP A 66 -6.70 14.03 1.37
N GLY A 67 -5.76 13.68 2.24
CA GLY A 67 -5.27 12.30 2.40
C GLY A 67 -4.51 11.73 1.20
N VAL A 68 -4.11 12.56 0.23
CA VAL A 68 -3.29 12.14 -0.92
C VAL A 68 -1.85 12.59 -0.73
N TRP A 69 -0.90 11.69 -0.96
CA TRP A 69 0.53 11.94 -0.86
C TRP A 69 1.22 11.57 -2.17
N LYS A 70 2.19 12.37 -2.60
CA LYS A 70 3.12 11.98 -3.65
C LYS A 70 4.25 11.18 -3.01
N VAL A 71 4.48 9.96 -3.50
CA VAL A 71 5.51 9.06 -2.98
C VAL A 71 6.85 9.39 -3.61
N ASN A 72 7.90 9.49 -2.79
CA ASN A 72 9.28 9.72 -3.23
C ASN A 72 10.09 8.43 -3.21
N SER A 73 9.91 7.59 -2.19
CA SER A 73 10.57 6.28 -2.06
C SER A 73 9.79 5.35 -1.13
N LEU A 74 10.14 4.06 -1.16
CA LEU A 74 9.63 3.04 -0.25
C LEU A 74 10.80 2.29 0.40
N VAL A 75 10.67 2.01 1.70
CA VAL A 75 11.68 1.24 2.46
C VAL A 75 10.99 0.04 3.11
N GLU A 76 11.43 -1.18 2.79
CA GLU A 76 10.87 -2.40 3.36
C GLU A 76 11.40 -2.65 4.76
N LYS A 77 10.50 -2.71 5.74
CA LYS A 77 10.77 -3.05 7.14
C LYS A 77 11.97 -2.30 7.75
N PRO A 78 11.98 -0.95 7.69
CA PRO A 78 13.09 -0.17 8.21
C PRO A 78 13.25 -0.33 9.73
N ALA A 79 14.45 -0.12 10.24
CA ALA A 79 14.61 0.18 11.67
C ALA A 79 13.91 1.52 11.99
N LEU A 80 13.50 1.73 13.23
CA LEU A 80 12.77 2.95 13.61
C LEU A 80 13.55 4.23 13.26
N GLU A 81 14.86 4.21 13.50
CA GLU A 81 15.76 5.32 13.20
C GLU A 81 15.93 5.62 11.70
N ASP A 82 15.65 4.65 10.85
CA ASP A 82 15.76 4.74 9.38
C ASP A 82 14.39 4.92 8.70
N ALA A 83 13.30 4.85 9.46
CA ALA A 83 11.95 4.99 8.90
C ALA A 83 11.70 6.44 8.45
N PRO A 84 11.38 6.68 7.16
CA PRO A 84 11.17 8.04 6.65
C PRO A 84 9.87 8.67 7.15
N SER A 85 8.91 7.86 7.56
CA SER A 85 7.62 8.25 8.10
C SER A 85 7.02 7.11 8.92
N ASN A 86 5.76 7.25 9.34
CA ASN A 86 4.96 6.16 9.90
C ASN A 86 3.80 5.71 8.98
N LEU A 87 3.83 6.11 7.71
CA LEU A 87 2.83 5.70 6.72
C LEU A 87 3.20 4.34 6.13
N SER A 88 2.53 3.30 6.62
CA SER A 88 2.75 1.92 6.19
C SER A 88 1.92 1.57 4.95
N VAL A 89 2.50 0.82 4.03
CA VAL A 89 1.79 0.29 2.86
C VAL A 89 0.76 -0.75 3.32
N PHE A 90 -0.49 -0.57 2.87
CA PHE A 90 -1.64 -1.30 3.43
C PHE A 90 -2.35 -2.21 2.43
N GLY A 91 -1.64 -3.09 1.77
CA GLY A 91 -2.19 -4.23 1.01
C GLY A 91 -3.26 -3.92 -0.04
N ARG A 92 -3.38 -2.68 -0.49
CA ARG A 92 -4.23 -2.23 -1.59
C ARG A 92 -3.39 -1.41 -2.56
N TYR A 93 -3.33 -1.87 -3.80
CA TYR A 93 -2.49 -1.25 -4.82
C TYR A 93 -3.28 -1.14 -6.13
N LEU A 94 -3.18 -0.01 -6.80
CA LEU A 94 -3.50 0.18 -8.21
C LEU A 94 -2.17 0.42 -8.92
N LEU A 95 -1.73 -0.50 -9.73
CA LEU A 95 -0.38 -0.52 -10.28
C LEU A 95 -0.41 -0.42 -11.81
N SER A 96 0.59 0.24 -12.37
CA SER A 96 0.85 0.21 -13.81
C SER A 96 1.36 -1.17 -14.24
N ALA A 97 1.23 -1.48 -15.52
CA ALA A 97 1.76 -2.73 -16.08
C ALA A 97 3.28 -2.85 -15.91
N ARG A 98 4.00 -1.72 -15.82
CA ARG A 98 5.46 -1.67 -15.65
C ARG A 98 5.94 -2.41 -14.41
N VAL A 99 5.15 -2.40 -13.32
CA VAL A 99 5.47 -3.16 -12.08
C VAL A 99 5.64 -4.66 -12.36
N MET A 100 4.81 -5.23 -13.25
CA MET A 100 4.90 -6.66 -13.59
C MET A 100 6.18 -7.00 -14.36
N GLU A 101 6.65 -6.10 -15.21
CA GLU A 101 7.92 -6.27 -15.93
C GLU A 101 9.09 -6.25 -14.96
N LEU A 102 9.14 -5.27 -14.05
CA LEU A 102 10.17 -5.18 -13.02
C LEU A 102 10.17 -6.39 -12.07
N LEU A 103 8.99 -6.89 -11.69
CA LEU A 103 8.87 -8.11 -10.89
C LEU A 103 9.39 -9.37 -11.63
N ALA A 104 9.25 -9.43 -12.96
CA ALA A 104 9.75 -10.57 -13.73
C ALA A 104 11.30 -10.64 -13.73
N ASP A 105 11.96 -9.50 -13.65
CA ASP A 105 13.42 -9.37 -13.62
C ASP A 105 13.98 -9.26 -12.18
N ALA A 106 13.10 -9.14 -11.17
CA ALA A 106 13.50 -8.97 -9.78
C ALA A 106 14.24 -10.19 -9.22
N LYS A 107 15.24 -9.92 -8.38
CA LYS A 107 15.99 -10.96 -7.66
C LYS A 107 15.52 -10.99 -6.21
N PRO A 108 15.55 -12.18 -5.59
CA PRO A 108 15.28 -12.29 -4.16
C PRO A 108 16.20 -11.38 -3.34
N THR A 109 15.62 -10.67 -2.37
CA THR A 109 16.33 -9.77 -1.45
C THR A 109 16.23 -10.27 -0.02
N VAL A 110 15.64 -9.54 0.88
CA VAL A 110 15.52 -9.89 2.29
C VAL A 110 14.73 -11.20 2.47
N GLY A 111 15.31 -12.14 3.19
CA GLY A 111 14.68 -13.46 3.45
C GLY A 111 14.67 -14.42 2.26
N GLY A 112 15.27 -14.07 1.12
CA GLY A 112 15.28 -14.90 -0.09
C GLY A 112 13.97 -14.82 -0.89
N GLU A 113 13.14 -13.82 -0.62
CA GLU A 113 11.88 -13.56 -1.29
C GLU A 113 12.00 -12.33 -2.23
N ILE A 114 11.18 -12.31 -3.29
CA ILE A 114 11.01 -11.13 -4.13
C ILE A 114 10.00 -10.22 -3.43
N GLN A 115 10.46 -9.04 -3.00
CA GLN A 115 9.63 -8.07 -2.32
C GLN A 115 8.91 -7.16 -3.32
N LEU A 116 7.58 -7.01 -3.17
CA LEU A 116 6.81 -6.07 -3.98
C LEU A 116 7.29 -4.63 -3.76
N THR A 117 7.65 -4.28 -2.52
CA THR A 117 8.13 -2.95 -2.15
C THR A 117 9.38 -2.54 -2.94
N ASP A 118 10.31 -3.47 -3.19
CA ASP A 118 11.52 -3.20 -4.00
C ASP A 118 11.15 -2.89 -5.47
N ALA A 119 10.17 -3.58 -6.02
CA ALA A 119 9.70 -3.32 -7.37
C ALA A 119 8.93 -1.99 -7.46
N LEU A 120 8.17 -1.63 -6.43
CA LEU A 120 7.48 -0.34 -6.35
C LEU A 120 8.48 0.82 -6.24
N ASP A 121 9.55 0.67 -5.46
CA ASP A 121 10.62 1.66 -5.37
C ASP A 121 11.36 1.80 -6.72
N ALA A 122 11.60 0.70 -7.42
CA ALA A 122 12.22 0.73 -8.74
C ALA A 122 11.33 1.45 -9.78
N VAL A 123 10.00 1.31 -9.72
CA VAL A 123 9.06 2.03 -10.61
C VAL A 123 9.15 3.54 -10.42
N LEU A 124 9.41 4.02 -9.20
CA LEU A 124 9.53 5.45 -8.90
C LEU A 124 10.67 6.16 -9.67
N ALA A 125 11.65 5.40 -10.15
CA ALA A 125 12.70 5.96 -11.04
C ALA A 125 12.17 6.32 -12.44
N GLU A 126 11.03 5.78 -12.84
CA GLU A 126 10.47 5.91 -14.20
C GLU A 126 9.08 6.58 -14.21
N GLU A 127 8.28 6.37 -13.16
CA GLU A 127 6.88 6.80 -13.07
C GLU A 127 6.59 7.49 -11.73
N GLU A 128 5.61 8.40 -11.72
CA GLU A 128 5.09 8.95 -10.48
C GLU A 128 4.19 7.93 -9.77
N MET A 129 4.19 7.97 -8.45
CA MET A 129 3.30 7.15 -7.61
C MET A 129 2.69 8.03 -6.53
N TYR A 130 1.44 7.72 -6.20
CA TYR A 130 0.70 8.42 -5.15
C TYR A 130 0.24 7.44 -4.08
N ALA A 131 0.01 7.96 -2.88
CA ALA A 131 -0.57 7.20 -1.78
C ALA A 131 -1.89 7.83 -1.33
N VAL A 132 -2.85 6.99 -0.98
CA VAL A 132 -4.10 7.40 -0.34
C VAL A 132 -4.09 6.90 1.09
N VAL A 133 -4.21 7.83 2.03
CA VAL A 133 -4.23 7.51 3.46
C VAL A 133 -5.60 6.95 3.84
N ILE A 134 -5.60 5.78 4.47
CA ILE A 134 -6.77 5.17 5.12
C ILE A 134 -6.71 5.56 6.59
N SER A 135 -7.86 5.82 7.22
CA SER A 135 -7.90 6.01 8.66
C SER A 135 -7.61 4.68 9.38
N ASP A 136 -7.03 4.74 10.56
CA ASP A 136 -6.75 3.59 11.43
C ASP A 136 -8.03 2.86 11.88
N GLU A 137 -9.18 3.55 11.83
CA GLU A 137 -10.49 2.96 12.11
C GLU A 137 -11.02 2.11 10.94
N ASP A 138 -10.53 2.31 9.71
CA ASP A 138 -11.05 1.70 8.49
C ASP A 138 -10.14 0.64 7.89
N GLY A 139 -8.94 0.45 8.44
CA GLY A 139 -7.98 -0.55 8.00
C GLY A 139 -7.77 -1.65 9.05
N PHE A 140 -7.89 -2.92 8.66
CA PHE A 140 -7.68 -4.06 9.54
C PHE A 140 -6.72 -5.06 8.90
N ASP A 141 -5.63 -5.37 9.63
CA ASP A 141 -4.70 -6.45 9.32
C ASP A 141 -5.19 -7.74 10.02
N THR A 142 -5.24 -8.85 9.29
CA THR A 142 -5.61 -10.17 9.83
C THR A 142 -4.49 -11.20 9.65
N GLY A 143 -3.27 -10.76 9.43
CA GLY A 143 -2.11 -11.60 9.16
C GLY A 143 -1.60 -12.43 10.34
N THR A 144 -2.08 -12.15 11.57
CA THR A 144 -1.79 -12.96 12.77
C THR A 144 -3.07 -13.42 13.45
N VAL A 145 -3.00 -14.45 14.30
CA VAL A 145 -4.17 -14.92 15.07
C VAL A 145 -4.71 -13.80 15.98
N GLU A 146 -3.82 -13.01 16.57
CA GLU A 146 -4.18 -11.91 17.45
C GLU A 146 -4.92 -10.79 16.69
N THR A 147 -4.36 -10.31 15.58
CA THR A 147 -4.99 -9.26 14.77
C THR A 147 -6.27 -9.75 14.12
N TRP A 148 -6.35 -11.03 13.74
CA TRP A 148 -7.58 -11.65 13.23
C TRP A 148 -8.70 -11.65 14.27
N LEU A 149 -8.42 -12.04 15.54
CA LEU A 149 -9.40 -12.01 16.62
C LEU A 149 -9.86 -10.60 16.96
N ASP A 150 -8.93 -9.65 17.06
CA ASP A 150 -9.23 -8.23 17.32
C ASP A 150 -10.12 -7.64 16.21
N THR A 151 -9.76 -7.89 14.95
CA THR A 151 -10.55 -7.46 13.78
C THR A 151 -11.96 -8.01 13.82
N ASN A 152 -12.14 -9.31 14.09
CA ASN A 152 -13.47 -9.90 14.18
C ASN A 152 -14.32 -9.24 15.29
N ASN A 153 -13.73 -8.98 16.45
CA ASN A 153 -14.42 -8.32 17.57
C ASN A 153 -14.83 -6.88 17.19
N LYS A 154 -13.93 -6.12 16.59
CA LYS A 154 -14.19 -4.73 16.14
C LYS A 154 -15.29 -4.68 15.07
N LEU A 155 -15.21 -5.52 14.06
CA LEU A 155 -16.22 -5.57 12.99
C LEU A 155 -17.59 -6.07 13.51
N TYR A 156 -17.60 -7.02 14.45
CA TYR A 156 -18.84 -7.46 15.11
C TYR A 156 -19.49 -6.33 15.91
N ALA A 157 -18.70 -5.56 16.67
CA ALA A 157 -19.20 -4.42 17.41
C ALA A 157 -19.78 -3.32 16.50
N ARG A 158 -19.09 -2.99 15.39
CA ARG A 158 -19.61 -2.02 14.40
C ARG A 158 -20.95 -2.42 13.80
N LYS A 159 -21.18 -3.71 13.59
CA LYS A 159 -22.41 -4.20 12.96
C LYS A 159 -23.60 -4.23 13.92
N ASN A 160 -23.36 -4.33 15.23
CA ASN A 160 -24.39 -4.58 16.23
C ASN A 160 -24.52 -3.43 17.27
N GLY A 161 -23.74 -2.37 17.18
CA GLY A 161 -23.83 -1.14 17.96
C GLY A 161 -24.54 -0.06 17.18
#